data_0dc125335c5bee8c13abb04c02538ee1
#
_entry.id   0dc125335c5bee8c13abb04c02538ee1
#
_cell.length_a   1.000
_cell.length_b   1.000
_cell.length_c   1.000
_cell.angle_alpha   90.00
_cell.angle_beta   90.00
_cell.angle_gamma   90.00
#
_symmetry.space_group_name_H-M   'P 1'
#
loop_
_entity.id
_entity.type
_entity.pdbx_description
1 polymer ?
#
loop_
_entity_poly.entity_id
_entity_poly.type
_entity_poly.pdbx_seq_one_letter_code
_entity_poly.pdbx_strand_id
1 'polypeptide(L)'
;MKLRFADQTFSFELLRAASYGLSGGSEIGEVLATAKQIQEGDFDSWHRAWHDTASRIEALAEHSLHQKHCLSAGQAYLRASNYYRAAEFFLAPDDPRRNTTSEGSRTTFWKFLEASGLCVERVRITYEGTTLPGYLYRVDDSEMPRPTLLSVGGFDSTGEEL
;
A
#
# COMPACT_ATOMS: atom_id res chain seq x y z
N MET A 1 1.14 16.37 -17.69
CA MET A 1 0.50 15.29 -18.48
C MET A 1 -0.79 14.91 -17.77
N LYS A 2 -1.93 14.88 -18.48
CA LYS A 2 -3.22 14.46 -17.90
C LYS A 2 -3.46 13.01 -18.33
N LEU A 3 -3.49 12.07 -17.38
CA LEU A 3 -3.78 10.66 -17.68
C LEU A 3 -5.30 10.43 -17.87
N ARG A 4 -6.12 10.94 -16.96
CA ARG A 4 -7.57 10.71 -16.94
C ARG A 4 -8.34 11.95 -16.48
N PHE A 5 -7.94 12.56 -15.36
CA PHE A 5 -8.67 13.64 -14.70
C PHE A 5 -8.18 15.01 -15.13
N ALA A 6 -9.08 15.99 -15.20
CA ALA A 6 -8.75 17.41 -15.41
C ALA A 6 -8.31 18.06 -14.09
N ASP A 7 -8.90 17.65 -12.97
CA ASP A 7 -8.51 18.03 -11.63
C ASP A 7 -7.05 17.61 -11.35
N GLN A 8 -6.27 18.58 -10.80
CA GLN A 8 -4.84 18.36 -10.58
C GLN A 8 -4.57 17.35 -9.48
N THR A 9 -5.37 17.35 -8.41
CA THR A 9 -5.17 16.47 -7.27
C THR A 9 -5.52 15.03 -7.63
N PHE A 10 -6.68 14.81 -8.29
CA PHE A 10 -7.05 13.49 -8.80
C PHE A 10 -6.02 12.96 -9.82
N SER A 11 -5.53 13.84 -10.69
CA SER A 11 -4.51 13.46 -11.69
C SER A 11 -3.18 13.11 -11.04
N PHE A 12 -2.77 13.86 -10.00
CA PHE A 12 -1.53 13.62 -9.26
C PHE A 12 -1.59 12.28 -8.48
N GLU A 13 -2.68 12.05 -7.74
CA GLU A 13 -2.83 10.82 -6.96
C GLU A 13 -2.98 9.57 -7.84
N LEU A 14 -3.61 9.70 -9.02
CA LEU A 14 -3.62 8.62 -10.00
C LEU A 14 -2.21 8.32 -10.53
N LEU A 15 -1.41 9.37 -10.82
CA LEU A 15 -0.03 9.20 -11.25
C LEU A 15 0.85 8.60 -10.15
N ARG A 16 0.64 9.01 -8.89
CA ARG A 16 1.29 8.43 -7.73
C ARG A 16 1.01 6.92 -7.64
N ALA A 17 -0.28 6.52 -7.69
CA ALA A 17 -0.65 5.10 -7.70
C ALA A 17 0.01 4.33 -8.86
N ALA A 18 0.08 4.91 -10.06
CA ALA A 18 0.75 4.30 -11.20
C ALA A 18 2.27 4.18 -11.02
N SER A 19 2.90 5.12 -10.32
CA SER A 19 4.36 5.16 -10.14
C SER A 19 4.90 3.98 -9.31
N TYR A 20 4.09 3.41 -8.42
CA TYR A 20 4.46 2.20 -7.68
C TYR A 20 4.68 0.96 -8.57
N GLY A 21 4.28 1.03 -9.84
CA GLY A 21 4.57 -0.02 -10.82
C GLY A 21 6.06 -0.30 -11.00
N LEU A 22 6.93 0.69 -10.76
CA LEU A 22 8.38 0.53 -10.84
C LEU A 22 8.95 -0.44 -9.79
N SER A 23 8.30 -0.54 -8.64
CA SER A 23 8.66 -1.45 -7.54
C SER A 23 7.74 -2.67 -7.44
N GLY A 24 6.82 -2.88 -8.40
CA GLY A 24 5.84 -3.96 -8.36
C GLY A 24 4.62 -3.67 -7.46
N GLY A 25 4.53 -2.45 -6.92
CA GLY A 25 3.45 -2.02 -6.01
C GLY A 25 2.17 -1.58 -6.72
N SER A 26 2.14 -1.56 -8.04
CA SER A 26 0.92 -1.38 -8.84
C SER A 26 1.07 -2.00 -10.22
N GLU A 27 -0.04 -2.12 -10.95
CA GLU A 27 -0.10 -2.55 -12.33
C GLU A 27 -0.92 -1.53 -13.14
N ILE A 28 -0.34 -1.04 -14.24
CA ILE A 28 -0.90 0.10 -14.99
C ILE A 28 -2.32 -0.19 -15.52
N GLY A 29 -2.60 -1.43 -15.93
CA GLY A 29 -3.92 -1.84 -16.39
C GLY A 29 -4.96 -1.79 -15.27
N GLU A 30 -4.58 -2.22 -14.06
CA GLU A 30 -5.43 -2.14 -12.86
C GLU A 30 -5.71 -0.67 -12.50
N VAL A 31 -4.67 0.16 -12.50
CA VAL A 31 -4.79 1.61 -12.22
C VAL A 31 -5.74 2.30 -13.19
N LEU A 32 -5.57 2.07 -14.49
CA LEU A 32 -6.42 2.69 -15.51
C LEU A 32 -7.85 2.15 -15.50
N ALA A 33 -8.04 0.86 -15.20
CA ALA A 33 -9.36 0.26 -15.04
C ALA A 33 -10.11 0.84 -13.83
N THR A 34 -9.40 1.04 -12.70
CA THR A 34 -9.94 1.68 -11.51
C THR A 34 -10.31 3.14 -11.79
N ALA A 35 -9.43 3.90 -12.44
CA ALA A 35 -9.68 5.29 -12.78
C ALA A 35 -10.94 5.49 -13.63
N LYS A 36 -11.33 4.52 -14.48
CA LYS A 36 -12.57 4.59 -15.28
C LYS A 36 -13.83 4.58 -14.43
N GLN A 37 -13.78 4.04 -13.21
CA GLN A 37 -14.91 3.94 -12.28
C GLN A 37 -15.06 5.17 -11.40
N ILE A 38 -14.04 6.06 -11.40
CA ILE A 38 -14.00 7.26 -10.56
C ILE A 38 -14.72 8.41 -11.28
N GLN A 39 -15.65 9.04 -10.58
CA GLN A 39 -16.23 10.32 -10.95
C GLN A 39 -15.32 11.43 -10.41
N GLU A 40 -14.81 12.28 -11.32
CA GLU A 40 -13.94 13.39 -10.95
C GLU A 40 -14.63 14.35 -9.99
N GLY A 41 -13.93 14.70 -8.88
CA GLY A 41 -14.46 15.55 -7.82
C GLY A 41 -15.28 14.82 -6.75
N ASP A 42 -15.59 13.53 -6.94
CA ASP A 42 -16.31 12.69 -5.98
C ASP A 42 -15.34 11.78 -5.22
N PHE A 43 -15.00 12.18 -3.98
CA PHE A 43 -14.09 11.43 -3.10
C PHE A 43 -14.67 10.07 -2.66
N ASP A 44 -15.99 9.95 -2.57
CA ASP A 44 -16.62 8.66 -2.26
C ASP A 44 -16.49 7.68 -3.43
N SER A 45 -16.61 8.15 -4.67
CA SER A 45 -16.34 7.30 -5.84
C SER A 45 -14.87 6.88 -5.92
N TRP A 46 -13.95 7.78 -5.53
CA TRP A 46 -12.52 7.46 -5.42
C TRP A 46 -12.28 6.34 -4.42
N HIS A 47 -12.75 6.51 -3.19
CA HIS A 47 -12.60 5.50 -2.15
C HIS A 47 -13.17 4.15 -2.60
N ARG A 48 -14.41 4.13 -3.07
CA ARG A 48 -15.09 2.91 -3.50
C ARG A 48 -14.31 2.18 -4.61
N ALA A 49 -13.92 2.89 -5.67
CA ALA A 49 -13.23 2.28 -6.81
C ALA A 49 -11.89 1.66 -6.42
N TRP A 50 -11.10 2.37 -5.61
CA TRP A 50 -9.81 1.88 -5.14
C TRP A 50 -9.96 0.76 -4.12
N HIS A 51 -10.92 0.86 -3.19
CA HIS A 51 -11.19 -0.18 -2.19
C HIS A 51 -11.65 -1.49 -2.84
N ASP A 52 -12.54 -1.40 -3.82
CA ASP A 52 -13.02 -2.58 -4.57
C ASP A 52 -11.87 -3.23 -5.35
N THR A 53 -11.01 -2.41 -5.97
CA THR A 53 -9.80 -2.92 -6.63
C THR A 53 -8.86 -3.59 -5.64
N ALA A 54 -8.57 -2.96 -4.49
CA ALA A 54 -7.73 -3.52 -3.45
C ALA A 54 -8.26 -4.87 -2.95
N SER A 55 -9.54 -4.94 -2.59
CA SER A 55 -10.19 -6.16 -2.11
C SER A 55 -10.13 -7.30 -3.13
N ARG A 56 -10.35 -6.99 -4.42
CA ARG A 56 -10.26 -7.98 -5.50
C ARG A 56 -8.83 -8.50 -5.65
N ILE A 57 -7.82 -7.64 -5.56
CA ILE A 57 -6.41 -8.04 -5.68
C ILE A 57 -5.94 -8.80 -4.44
N GLU A 58 -6.43 -8.43 -3.25
CA GLU A 58 -6.19 -9.21 -2.03
C GLU A 58 -6.78 -10.62 -2.15
N ALA A 59 -8.00 -10.77 -2.63
CA ALA A 59 -8.60 -12.09 -2.86
C ALA A 59 -7.79 -12.94 -3.86
N LEU A 60 -7.21 -12.31 -4.89
CA LEU A 60 -6.29 -12.99 -5.82
C LEU A 60 -5.02 -13.45 -5.11
N ALA A 61 -4.47 -12.61 -4.21
CA ALA A 61 -3.30 -12.96 -3.43
C ALA A 61 -3.58 -14.15 -2.49
N GLU A 62 -4.71 -14.14 -1.78
CA GLU A 62 -5.15 -15.26 -0.92
C GLU A 62 -5.29 -16.55 -1.72
N HIS A 63 -5.93 -16.48 -2.89
CA HIS A 63 -6.04 -17.66 -3.77
C HIS A 63 -4.66 -18.18 -4.19
N SER A 64 -3.75 -17.31 -4.60
CA SER A 64 -2.38 -17.67 -4.99
C SER A 64 -1.62 -18.32 -3.84
N LEU A 65 -1.74 -17.75 -2.64
CA LEU A 65 -1.11 -18.29 -1.43
C LEU A 65 -1.63 -19.69 -1.09
N HIS A 66 -2.95 -19.87 -1.18
CA HIS A 66 -3.56 -21.19 -0.97
C HIS A 66 -3.03 -22.26 -1.96
N GLN A 67 -2.70 -21.86 -3.18
CA GLN A 67 -2.06 -22.70 -4.19
C GLN A 67 -0.53 -22.80 -3.99
N LYS A 68 0.03 -22.26 -2.90
CA LYS A 68 1.47 -22.21 -2.59
C LYS A 68 2.30 -21.43 -3.62
N HIS A 69 1.69 -20.52 -4.37
CA HIS A 69 2.36 -19.62 -5.28
C HIS A 69 2.81 -18.36 -4.54
N CYS A 70 3.76 -18.48 -3.60
CA CYS A 70 4.15 -17.42 -2.66
C CYS A 70 4.61 -16.13 -3.38
N LEU A 71 5.38 -16.25 -4.47
CA LEU A 71 5.84 -15.08 -5.22
C LEU A 71 4.66 -14.29 -5.82
N SER A 72 3.73 -14.98 -6.47
CA SER A 72 2.54 -14.34 -7.05
C SER A 72 1.63 -13.74 -5.97
N ALA A 73 1.48 -14.44 -4.84
CA ALA A 73 0.74 -13.94 -3.69
C ALA A 73 1.37 -12.66 -3.13
N GLY A 74 2.69 -12.67 -2.90
CA GLY A 74 3.43 -11.50 -2.41
C GLY A 74 3.26 -10.29 -3.32
N GLN A 75 3.46 -10.45 -4.62
CA GLN A 75 3.26 -9.37 -5.59
C GLN A 75 1.83 -8.81 -5.59
N ALA A 76 0.83 -9.66 -5.45
CA ALA A 76 -0.56 -9.22 -5.38
C ALA A 76 -0.86 -8.53 -4.03
N TYR A 77 -0.34 -9.00 -2.91
CA TYR A 77 -0.48 -8.33 -1.61
C TYR A 77 0.14 -6.94 -1.61
N LEU A 78 1.33 -6.76 -2.20
CA LEU A 78 1.95 -5.44 -2.30
C LEU A 78 1.09 -4.45 -3.10
N ARG A 79 0.51 -4.89 -4.23
CA ARG A 79 -0.44 -4.06 -4.99
C ARG A 79 -1.69 -3.74 -4.18
N ALA A 80 -2.28 -4.75 -3.51
CA ALA A 80 -3.46 -4.53 -2.67
C ALA A 80 -3.20 -3.49 -1.57
N SER A 81 -2.03 -3.55 -0.92
CA SER A 81 -1.61 -2.56 0.08
C SER A 81 -1.64 -1.14 -0.46
N ASN A 82 -1.01 -0.91 -1.61
CA ASN A 82 -0.97 0.42 -2.23
C ASN A 82 -2.36 0.87 -2.71
N TYR A 83 -3.23 -0.05 -3.15
CA TYR A 83 -4.58 0.31 -3.56
C TYR A 83 -5.50 0.64 -2.37
N TYR A 84 -5.35 -0.04 -1.23
CA TYR A 84 -6.01 0.37 0.01
C TYR A 84 -5.50 1.75 0.47
N ARG A 85 -4.20 2.00 0.37
CA ARG A 85 -3.63 3.32 0.66
C ARG A 85 -4.18 4.41 -0.26
N ALA A 86 -4.31 4.14 -1.56
CA ALA A 86 -4.94 5.05 -2.51
C ALA A 86 -6.43 5.29 -2.16
N ALA A 87 -7.15 4.25 -1.72
CA ALA A 87 -8.55 4.36 -1.30
C ALA A 87 -8.71 5.28 -0.08
N GLU A 88 -7.77 5.22 0.88
CA GLU A 88 -7.80 6.03 2.10
C GLU A 88 -7.55 7.52 1.85
N PHE A 89 -6.80 7.87 0.81
CA PHE A 89 -6.16 9.16 0.65
C PHE A 89 -7.09 10.37 0.82
N PHE A 90 -8.28 10.33 0.22
CA PHE A 90 -9.25 11.43 0.31
C PHE A 90 -10.27 11.31 1.45
N LEU A 91 -10.18 10.26 2.28
CA LEU A 91 -11.06 10.14 3.43
C LEU A 91 -10.70 11.19 4.50
N ALA A 92 -11.72 11.87 5.03
CA ALA A 92 -11.54 12.80 6.14
C ALA A 92 -10.97 12.09 7.38
N PRO A 93 -10.26 12.80 8.28
CA PRO A 93 -9.68 12.20 9.48
C PRO A 93 -10.69 11.50 10.38
N ASP A 94 -11.94 11.95 10.39
CA ASP A 94 -13.06 11.44 11.18
C ASP A 94 -13.97 10.48 10.39
N ASP A 95 -13.65 10.18 9.14
CA ASP A 95 -14.42 9.22 8.34
C ASP A 95 -14.28 7.80 8.94
N PRO A 96 -15.39 7.13 9.27
CA PRO A 96 -15.37 5.80 9.90
C PRO A 96 -14.68 4.72 9.04
N ARG A 97 -14.61 4.91 7.73
CA ARG A 97 -13.94 3.98 6.80
C ARG A 97 -12.42 4.08 6.85
N ARG A 98 -11.90 5.22 7.32
CA ARG A 98 -10.47 5.53 7.25
C ARG A 98 -9.62 4.48 7.98
N ASN A 99 -9.97 4.18 9.22
CA ASN A 99 -9.21 3.23 10.04
C ASN A 99 -9.20 1.82 9.43
N THR A 100 -10.34 1.34 8.97
CA THR A 100 -10.47 0.01 8.36
C THR A 100 -9.69 -0.08 7.04
N THR A 101 -9.76 0.98 6.21
CA THR A 101 -9.03 1.02 4.94
C THR A 101 -7.52 1.07 5.14
N SER A 102 -7.06 1.89 6.09
CA SER A 102 -5.65 1.98 6.49
C SER A 102 -5.13 0.66 7.10
N GLU A 103 -5.97 -0.03 7.89
CA GLU A 103 -5.61 -1.36 8.40
C GLU A 103 -5.50 -2.40 7.28
N GLY A 104 -6.36 -2.31 6.25
CA GLY A 104 -6.26 -3.13 5.04
C GLY A 104 -4.89 -2.97 4.36
N SER A 105 -4.42 -1.72 4.20
CA SER A 105 -3.09 -1.43 3.65
C SER A 105 -1.98 -2.07 4.48
N ARG A 106 -1.96 -1.84 5.80
CA ARG A 106 -0.93 -2.39 6.70
C ARG A 106 -0.94 -3.91 6.74
N THR A 107 -2.12 -4.52 6.78
CA THR A 107 -2.27 -5.97 6.85
C THR A 107 -1.78 -6.65 5.57
N THR A 108 -2.16 -6.12 4.41
CA THR A 108 -1.72 -6.67 3.12
C THR A 108 -0.25 -6.44 2.88
N PHE A 109 0.31 -5.31 3.32
CA PHE A 109 1.76 -5.11 3.29
C PHE A 109 2.51 -6.14 4.14
N TRP A 110 2.01 -6.42 5.34
CA TRP A 110 2.62 -7.45 6.17
C TRP A 110 2.58 -8.84 5.53
N LYS A 111 1.43 -9.21 4.95
CA LYS A 111 1.29 -10.47 4.19
C LYS A 111 2.27 -10.54 2.99
N PHE A 112 2.53 -9.40 2.33
CA PHE A 112 3.57 -9.32 1.31
C PHE A 112 4.95 -9.66 1.89
N LEU A 113 5.32 -9.05 3.03
CA LEU A 113 6.61 -9.29 3.67
C LEU A 113 6.78 -10.77 4.05
N GLU A 114 5.75 -11.38 4.64
CA GLU A 114 5.75 -12.82 4.97
C GLU A 114 5.90 -13.70 3.72
N ALA A 115 5.21 -13.37 2.63
CA ALA A 115 5.26 -14.14 1.38
C ALA A 115 6.58 -13.92 0.61
N SER A 116 7.26 -12.80 0.81
CA SER A 116 8.50 -12.44 0.11
C SER A 116 9.74 -13.17 0.63
N GLY A 117 9.67 -13.74 1.85
CA GLY A 117 10.82 -14.35 2.52
C GLY A 117 11.90 -13.36 2.97
N LEU A 118 11.59 -12.06 3.01
CA LEU A 118 12.49 -11.04 3.54
C LEU A 118 12.68 -11.21 5.05
N CYS A 119 13.91 -11.01 5.53
CA CYS A 119 14.21 -10.96 6.96
C CYS A 119 13.78 -9.60 7.52
N VAL A 120 12.53 -9.52 8.01
CA VAL A 120 11.92 -8.29 8.49
C VAL A 120 11.17 -8.53 9.80
N GLU A 121 11.24 -7.55 10.70
CA GLU A 121 10.48 -7.55 11.94
C GLU A 121 9.72 -6.23 12.13
N ARG A 122 8.55 -6.30 12.78
CA ARG A 122 7.82 -5.11 13.22
C ARG A 122 8.47 -4.60 14.50
N VAL A 123 8.85 -3.33 14.48
CA VAL A 123 9.39 -2.67 15.67
C VAL A 123 8.39 -1.65 16.22
N ARG A 124 8.44 -1.47 17.55
CA ARG A 124 7.66 -0.46 18.26
C ARG A 124 8.62 0.44 19.00
N ILE A 125 8.70 1.68 18.58
CA ILE A 125 9.59 2.69 19.16
C ILE A 125 8.79 3.51 20.15
N THR A 126 9.18 3.48 21.43
CA THR A 126 8.51 4.29 22.46
C THR A 126 8.83 5.77 22.23
N TYR A 127 7.79 6.60 22.18
CA TYR A 127 7.92 8.03 21.99
C TYR A 127 6.79 8.78 22.69
N GLU A 128 7.13 9.69 23.60
CA GLU A 128 6.20 10.62 24.29
C GLU A 128 4.88 9.99 24.78
N GLY A 129 4.95 8.83 25.42
CA GLY A 129 3.79 8.11 25.95
C GLY A 129 2.96 7.32 24.92
N THR A 130 3.43 7.28 23.67
CA THR A 130 2.87 6.44 22.60
C THR A 130 3.94 5.53 22.01
N THR A 131 3.61 4.79 20.97
CA THR A 131 4.57 3.98 20.19
C THR A 131 4.47 4.32 18.72
N LEU A 132 5.63 4.46 18.08
CA LEU A 132 5.74 4.61 16.64
C LEU A 132 6.02 3.24 16.03
N PRO A 133 5.18 2.77 15.07
CA PRO A 133 5.44 1.53 14.37
C PRO A 133 6.56 1.71 13.35
N GLY A 134 7.32 0.65 13.09
CA GLY A 134 8.34 0.63 12.05
C GLY A 134 8.62 -0.80 11.60
N TYR A 135 9.45 -0.90 10.57
CA TYR A 135 9.91 -2.16 9.99
C TYR A 135 11.44 -2.17 10.00
N LEU A 136 12.02 -3.20 10.60
CA LEU A 136 13.46 -3.42 10.56
C LEU A 136 13.78 -4.53 9.56
N TYR A 137 14.39 -4.16 8.44
CA TYR A 137 14.87 -5.09 7.43
C TYR A 137 16.31 -5.48 7.73
N ARG A 138 16.58 -6.76 7.84
CA ARG A 138 17.92 -7.28 8.03
C ARG A 138 18.41 -7.96 6.77
N VAL A 139 19.72 -7.91 6.55
CA VAL A 139 20.35 -8.57 5.40
C VAL A 139 20.29 -10.11 5.55
N ASP A 140 20.44 -10.56 6.79
CA ASP A 140 20.44 -11.96 7.18
C ASP A 140 20.15 -12.09 8.69
N ASP A 141 20.09 -13.32 9.20
CA ASP A 141 19.89 -13.62 10.62
C ASP A 141 21.17 -13.57 11.47
N SER A 142 22.29 -13.13 10.91
CA SER A 142 23.53 -13.01 11.69
C SER A 142 23.48 -11.83 12.66
N GLU A 143 24.20 -11.95 13.78
CA GLU A 143 24.39 -10.87 14.75
C GLU A 143 25.55 -9.91 14.38
N MET A 144 26.09 -10.02 13.17
CA MET A 144 27.19 -9.17 12.73
C MET A 144 26.75 -7.70 12.62
N PRO A 145 27.49 -6.76 13.23
CA PRO A 145 27.19 -5.33 13.08
C PRO A 145 27.21 -4.91 11.61
N ARG A 146 26.18 -4.17 11.20
CA ARG A 146 26.03 -3.68 9.82
C ARG A 146 25.68 -2.20 9.82
N PRO A 147 26.09 -1.44 8.79
CA PRO A 147 25.57 -0.10 8.59
C PRO A 147 24.05 -0.11 8.48
N THR A 148 23.39 0.83 9.15
CA THR A 148 21.94 0.94 9.15
C THR A 148 21.53 2.20 8.41
N LEU A 149 20.57 2.06 7.49
CA LEU A 149 19.89 3.18 6.83
C LEU A 149 18.55 3.40 7.53
N LEU A 150 18.31 4.61 8.02
CA LEU A 150 17.01 5.04 8.49
C LEU A 150 16.26 5.71 7.33
N SER A 151 15.15 5.11 6.93
CA SER A 151 14.21 5.68 5.96
C SER A 151 12.98 6.22 6.68
N VAL A 152 12.60 7.45 6.36
CA VAL A 152 11.43 8.13 6.95
C VAL A 152 10.59 8.68 5.82
N GLY A 153 9.30 8.41 5.86
CA GLY A 153 8.35 8.92 4.87
C GLY A 153 8.20 10.44 4.91
N GLY A 154 7.73 11.01 3.79
CA GLY A 154 7.37 12.43 3.69
C GLY A 154 5.99 12.72 4.29
N PHE A 155 5.46 13.92 4.01
CA PHE A 155 4.22 14.44 4.62
C PHE A 155 3.00 13.54 4.42
N ASP A 156 2.81 13.00 3.22
CA ASP A 156 1.65 12.17 2.86
C ASP A 156 2.01 10.70 2.64
N SER A 157 3.13 10.21 3.15
CA SER A 157 3.50 8.82 2.99
C SER A 157 3.38 8.03 4.29
N THR A 158 3.21 6.73 4.15
CA THR A 158 3.25 5.75 5.24
C THR A 158 4.48 4.87 5.14
N GLY A 159 4.80 4.12 6.19
CA GLY A 159 5.93 3.19 6.18
C GLY A 159 5.78 2.05 5.17
N GLU A 160 4.56 1.79 4.72
CA GLU A 160 4.20 0.77 3.75
C GLU A 160 4.40 1.20 2.29
N GLU A 161 4.66 2.49 2.05
CA GLU A 161 4.90 3.07 0.71
C GLU A 161 6.39 3.24 0.37
N LEU A 162 7.32 2.86 1.28
CA LEU A 162 8.77 3.09 1.17
C LEU A 162 9.52 1.92 0.54
#